data_68b97a96d6c007315bb16a76a2456af6
#
_entry.id   68b97a96d6c007315bb16a76a2456af6
#
_cell.length_a   1.000
_cell.length_b   1.000
_cell.length_c   1.000
_cell.angle_alpha   90.00
_cell.angle_beta   90.00
_cell.angle_gamma   90.00
#
_symmetry.space_group_name_H-M   'P 1'
#
loop_
_entity.id
_entity.type
_entity.pdbx_description
1 polymer ?
#
loop_
_entity_poly.entity_id
_entity_poly.type
_entity_poly.pdbx_seq_one_letter_code
_entity_poly.pdbx_strand_id
1 'polypeptide(L)'
;MIIHLNYEEEMIMALLESGENYLETILILQQRNGNVRSIDIATEMNFSKPSVSRAMSILKKSGYIIMQPDGRIVLTENGLKKRPLFWTGIKR
;
A
#
# COMPACT_ATOMS: atom_id res chain seq x y z
N MET A 1 3.31 -22.97 20.74
CA MET A 1 2.16 -23.33 19.89
C MET A 1 2.33 -22.80 18.49
N ILE A 2 2.03 -23.62 17.52
CA ILE A 2 2.15 -23.20 16.12
C ILE A 2 0.78 -22.83 15.62
N ILE A 3 0.68 -21.65 15.05
CA ILE A 3 -0.57 -21.18 14.47
C ILE A 3 -0.49 -21.35 12.97
N HIS A 4 -1.42 -22.11 12.44
CA HIS A 4 -1.49 -22.29 11.00
C HIS A 4 -2.43 -21.24 10.43
N LEU A 5 -1.89 -20.41 9.59
CA LEU A 5 -2.68 -19.39 8.91
C LEU A 5 -2.88 -19.83 7.47
N ASN A 6 -4.03 -19.58 6.91
CA ASN A 6 -4.20 -19.82 5.49
C ASN A 6 -3.48 -18.71 4.73
N TYR A 7 -3.40 -18.88 3.42
CA TYR A 7 -2.67 -17.94 2.58
C TYR A 7 -3.14 -16.51 2.75
N GLU A 8 -4.45 -16.35 2.84
CA GLU A 8 -5.04 -15.02 2.96
C GLU A 8 -4.69 -14.38 4.29
N GLU A 9 -4.73 -15.17 5.36
CA GLU A 9 -4.39 -14.66 6.68
C GLU A 9 -2.92 -14.27 6.75
N GLU A 10 -2.06 -15.07 6.13
CA GLU A 10 -0.65 -14.73 6.09
C GLU A 10 -0.42 -13.44 5.31
N MET A 11 -1.15 -13.26 4.23
CA MET A 11 -1.05 -12.04 3.45
C MET A 11 -1.48 -10.83 4.27
N ILE A 12 -2.58 -10.97 5.02
CA ILE A 12 -3.05 -9.88 5.86
C ILE A 12 -2.04 -9.55 6.94
N MET A 13 -1.45 -10.58 7.57
CA MET A 13 -0.44 -10.34 8.60
C MET A 13 0.76 -9.62 8.02
N ALA A 14 1.22 -10.04 6.85
CA ALA A 14 2.33 -9.38 6.20
C ALA A 14 1.98 -7.93 5.87
N LEU A 15 0.75 -7.69 5.48
CA LEU A 15 0.32 -6.35 5.14
C LEU A 15 0.24 -5.46 6.37
N LEU A 16 -0.14 -6.03 7.52
CA LEU A 16 -0.15 -5.26 8.76
C LEU A 16 1.26 -4.79 9.11
N GLU A 17 2.26 -5.60 8.76
CA GLU A 17 3.64 -5.23 9.03
C GLU A 17 4.19 -4.26 8.01
N SER A 18 3.75 -4.36 6.75
CA SER A 18 4.31 -3.53 5.69
C SER A 18 3.30 -2.60 5.05
N GLY A 19 2.08 -2.56 5.56
CA GLY A 19 1.06 -1.70 4.98
C GLY A 19 1.46 -0.24 4.97
N GLU A 20 2.13 0.21 6.02
CA GLU A 20 2.59 1.59 6.08
C GLU A 20 3.63 1.88 5.02
N ASN A 21 4.47 0.89 4.71
CA ASN A 21 5.46 1.04 3.65
C ASN A 21 4.78 1.16 2.28
N TYR A 22 3.72 0.41 2.05
CA TYR A 22 2.94 0.55 0.83
C TYR A 22 2.36 1.97 0.71
N LEU A 23 1.78 2.46 1.80
CA LEU A 23 1.15 3.77 1.78
C LEU A 23 2.19 4.86 1.60
N GLU A 24 3.34 4.71 2.22
CA GLU A 24 4.44 5.65 2.05
C GLU A 24 4.91 5.67 0.60
N THR A 25 5.06 4.49 0.00
CA THR A 25 5.50 4.39 -1.38
C THR A 25 4.50 5.05 -2.32
N ILE A 26 3.21 4.83 -2.08
CA ILE A 26 2.18 5.47 -2.89
C ILE A 26 2.33 6.99 -2.83
N LEU A 27 2.51 7.52 -1.63
CA LEU A 27 2.65 8.97 -1.48
C LEU A 27 3.90 9.49 -2.20
N ILE A 28 5.01 8.80 -2.05
CA ILE A 28 6.25 9.20 -2.71
C ILE A 28 6.07 9.20 -4.23
N LEU A 29 5.49 8.14 -4.76
CA LEU A 29 5.29 8.04 -6.21
C LEU A 29 4.32 9.09 -6.70
N GLN A 30 3.30 9.38 -5.91
CA GLN A 30 2.33 10.40 -6.27
C GLN A 30 2.99 11.77 -6.35
N GLN A 31 3.86 12.07 -5.40
CA GLN A 31 4.58 13.34 -5.40
C GLN A 31 5.59 13.43 -6.55
N ARG A 32 6.17 12.29 -6.91
CA ARG A 32 7.20 12.27 -7.95
C ARG A 32 6.59 12.30 -9.35
N ASN A 33 5.55 11.50 -9.57
CA ASN A 33 5.01 11.28 -10.90
C ASN A 33 3.61 11.85 -11.13
N GLY A 34 2.93 12.21 -10.06
CA GLY A 34 1.56 12.73 -10.17
C GLY A 34 0.49 11.65 -10.15
N ASN A 35 0.77 10.49 -10.71
CA ASN A 35 -0.17 9.38 -10.75
C ASN A 35 0.51 8.11 -10.33
N VAL A 36 -0.24 7.23 -9.68
CA VAL A 36 0.31 5.96 -9.21
C VAL A 36 -0.62 4.84 -9.61
N ARG A 37 -0.05 3.79 -10.18
CA ARG A 37 -0.76 2.55 -10.46
C ARG A 37 -0.04 1.39 -9.82
N SER A 38 -0.70 0.24 -9.77
CA SER A 38 -0.11 -0.94 -9.13
C SER A 38 1.24 -1.30 -9.73
N ILE A 39 1.40 -1.13 -11.04
CA ILE A 39 2.67 -1.46 -11.68
C ILE A 39 3.79 -0.57 -11.18
N ASP A 40 3.49 0.68 -10.89
CA ASP A 40 4.49 1.60 -10.37
C ASP A 40 4.96 1.16 -8.99
N ILE A 41 4.02 0.70 -8.17
CA ILE A 41 4.36 0.21 -6.85
C ILE A 41 5.19 -1.06 -6.94
N ALA A 42 4.78 -1.97 -7.81
CA ALA A 42 5.51 -3.22 -7.99
C ALA A 42 6.96 -2.96 -8.42
N THR A 43 7.15 -2.02 -9.31
CA THR A 43 8.48 -1.67 -9.78
C THR A 43 9.30 -1.03 -8.68
N GLU A 44 8.70 -0.07 -7.97
CA GLU A 44 9.41 0.66 -6.94
C GLU A 44 9.83 -0.24 -5.79
N MET A 45 8.95 -1.15 -5.38
CA MET A 45 9.20 -2.02 -4.23
C MET A 45 9.86 -3.33 -4.63
N ASN A 46 9.97 -3.59 -5.92
CA ASN A 46 10.53 -4.84 -6.43
C ASN A 46 9.70 -6.04 -5.97
N PHE A 47 8.40 -5.89 -6.02
CA PHE A 47 7.46 -6.96 -5.67
C PHE A 47 6.76 -7.43 -6.93
N SER A 48 6.21 -8.65 -6.88
CA SER A 48 5.48 -9.17 -8.02
C SER A 48 4.16 -8.43 -8.19
N LYS A 49 3.67 -8.37 -9.42
CA LYS A 49 2.39 -7.73 -9.69
C LYS A 49 1.24 -8.37 -8.93
N PRO A 50 1.13 -9.71 -8.88
CA PRO A 50 0.04 -10.31 -8.12
C PRO A 50 0.08 -9.94 -6.64
N SER A 51 1.27 -9.87 -6.05
CA SER A 51 1.39 -9.51 -4.64
C SER A 51 0.90 -8.08 -4.41
N VAL A 52 1.30 -7.17 -5.27
CA VAL A 52 0.89 -5.77 -5.14
C VAL A 52 -0.61 -5.63 -5.38
N SER A 53 -1.14 -6.30 -6.39
CA SER A 53 -2.58 -6.26 -6.64
C SER A 53 -3.37 -6.73 -5.43
N ARG A 54 -2.92 -7.79 -4.81
CA ARG A 54 -3.60 -8.31 -3.63
C ARG A 54 -3.50 -7.33 -2.47
N ALA A 55 -2.33 -6.75 -2.27
CA ALA A 55 -2.14 -5.76 -1.21
C ALA A 55 -3.04 -4.54 -1.45
N MET A 56 -3.12 -4.09 -2.69
CA MET A 56 -3.97 -2.94 -3.00
C MET A 56 -5.44 -3.25 -2.74
N SER A 57 -5.89 -4.48 -3.03
CA SER A 57 -7.25 -4.87 -2.74
C SER A 57 -7.55 -4.79 -1.25
N ILE A 58 -6.61 -5.24 -0.43
CA ILE A 58 -6.79 -5.20 1.01
C ILE A 58 -6.80 -3.77 1.52
N LEU A 59 -5.88 -2.94 1.04
CA LEU A 59 -5.85 -1.55 1.46
C LEU A 59 -7.10 -0.79 1.02
N LYS A 60 -7.64 -1.13 -0.14
CA LYS A 60 -8.86 -0.53 -0.61
C LYS A 60 -10.04 -0.91 0.30
N LYS A 61 -10.15 -2.18 0.64
CA LYS A 61 -11.21 -2.63 1.54
C LYS A 61 -11.09 -1.99 2.91
N SER A 62 -9.87 -1.75 3.35
CA SER A 62 -9.64 -1.15 4.66
C SER A 62 -9.88 0.36 4.66
N GLY A 63 -10.10 0.96 3.50
CA GLY A 63 -10.41 2.36 3.44
C GLY A 63 -9.19 3.27 3.36
N TYR A 64 -8.02 2.73 3.09
CA TYR A 64 -6.80 3.53 3.04
C TYR A 64 -6.50 4.08 1.66
N ILE A 65 -7.04 3.46 0.63
CA ILE A 65 -6.84 3.92 -0.74
C ILE A 65 -8.15 3.83 -1.52
N ILE A 66 -8.19 4.59 -2.59
CA ILE A 66 -9.27 4.52 -3.58
C ILE A 66 -8.63 4.14 -4.89
N MET A 67 -9.22 3.20 -5.61
CA MET A 67 -8.75 2.83 -6.93
C MET A 67 -9.73 3.38 -7.94
N GLN A 68 -9.25 4.23 -8.83
CA GLN A 68 -10.11 4.86 -9.82
C GLN A 68 -10.32 3.93 -11.00
N PRO A 69 -11.34 4.19 -11.83
CA PRO A 69 -11.65 3.30 -12.95
C PRO A 69 -10.50 3.09 -13.91
N ASP A 70 -9.61 4.08 -14.05
CA ASP A 70 -8.46 3.93 -14.94
C ASP A 70 -7.27 3.28 -14.26
N GLY A 71 -7.42 2.81 -13.03
CA GLY A 71 -6.36 2.11 -12.32
C GLY A 71 -5.50 2.99 -11.43
N ARG A 72 -5.73 4.29 -11.43
CA ARG A 72 -4.93 5.16 -10.58
C ARG A 72 -5.31 4.96 -9.12
N ILE A 73 -4.31 5.01 -8.26
CA ILE A 73 -4.47 4.78 -6.83
C ILE A 73 -4.29 6.10 -6.11
N VAL A 74 -5.24 6.40 -5.23
CA VAL A 74 -5.23 7.65 -4.47
C VAL A 74 -5.34 7.31 -3.00
N LEU A 75 -4.53 7.96 -2.18
CA LEU A 75 -4.61 7.79 -0.73
C LEU A 75 -5.83 8.52 -0.19
N THR A 76 -6.53 7.86 0.73
CA THR A 76 -7.59 8.53 1.48
C THR A 76 -6.96 9.25 2.65
N GLU A 77 -7.77 10.00 3.37
CA GLU A 77 -7.30 10.64 4.59
C GLU A 77 -6.80 9.60 5.58
N ASN A 78 -7.50 8.47 5.69
CA ASN A 78 -7.08 7.40 6.58
C ASN A 78 -5.74 6.82 6.13
N GLY A 79 -5.54 6.70 4.83
CA GLY A 79 -4.27 6.21 4.31
C GLY A 79 -3.12 7.13 4.65
N LEU A 80 -3.37 8.44 4.58
CA LEU A 80 -2.33 9.40 4.93
C LEU A 80 -1.97 9.33 6.40
N LYS A 81 -2.94 9.07 7.25
CA LYS A 81 -2.71 8.99 8.69
C LYS A 81 -1.99 7.70 9.07
N LYS A 82 -2.12 6.67 8.27
CA LYS A 82 -1.60 5.34 8.62
C LYS A 82 -0.13 5.19 8.33
N ARG A 83 0.46 6.09 7.55
CA ARG A 83 1.88 5.96 7.21
C ARG A 83 2.73 6.08 8.48
N PRO A 84 3.97 5.57 8.46
CA PRO A 84 4.82 5.59 9.65
C PRO A 84 5.02 6.98 10.19
N LEU A 85 5.03 7.10 11.51
CA LEU A 85 5.19 8.40 12.15
C LEU A 85 6.51 9.05 11.82
N PHE A 86 7.58 8.26 11.81
CA PHE A 86 8.89 8.85 11.55
C PHE A 86 8.96 9.44 10.14
N TRP A 87 8.09 9.01 9.27
CA TRP A 87 8.09 9.51 7.90
C TRP A 87 7.59 10.94 7.82
N THR A 88 6.84 11.37 8.83
CA THR A 88 6.30 12.72 8.79
C THR A 88 7.39 13.76 8.80
N GLY A 89 8.56 13.40 9.32
CA GLY A 89 9.67 14.34 9.32
C GLY A 89 10.17 14.68 7.95
N ILE A 90 9.79 13.91 6.95
CA ILE A 90 10.25 14.14 5.60
C ILE A 90 9.55 15.29 4.94
N LYS A 91 8.40 15.60 5.46
CA LYS A 91 7.68 16.63 4.80
C LYS A 91 8.38 17.91 5.00
N ARG A 92 8.89 18.39 4.44
CA ARG A 92 9.56 19.61 4.55
C ARG A 92 9.80 20.13 3.23
#